data_821a1fc98bc0b82155b2b263d39afc7f
#
_entry.id   821a1fc98bc0b82155b2b263d39afc7f
#
_cell.length_a   1.000
_cell.length_b   1.000
_cell.length_c   1.000
_cell.angle_alpha   90.00
_cell.angle_beta   90.00
_cell.angle_gamma   90.00
#
_symmetry.space_group_name_H-M   'P 1'
#
loop_
_entity.id
_entity.type
_entity.pdbx_description
1 polymer ?
#
loop_
_entity_poly.entity_id
_entity_poly.type
_entity_poly.pdbx_seq_one_letter_code
_entity_poly.pdbx_strand_id
1 'polypeptide(L)'
;MPEPLSSPNPIPPRTSSTGVTNGATYSPPAQNIILKPVSEEEWIASSSRKSHNRTLSPSSTNGCGAPCEAKICTKTVISNIDGMWSVEKERILLGPYEYMVHQPGKDIRRQLIAAFNRWLQVPEESLAVITKVVLMLHTASLLANSPVLICSVDDVEDSSVLRRGVPVAHNIFGTAQTINSANYIYFLALDEIQKLRNADAIGIFTTELLNLHRGQGMDLFWRDTLTCPTEEDYLEMVGNKTGGLFRLAIKLMQAESEVSVDCIPLVNLMGLIFQICDDYLNLSNPTYSKNKGLCEDLTEGKFSFPIIHSIRSQPDNLQLINILKQKTKDDEVKRYAINYMESTGSFAYTRKVVSQLRDNALMVIDELETTLEQAQDGQSSKAEGSGEMVRSILNRIVEPTLKP
;
A
#
# COMPACT_ATOMS: atom_id res chain seq x y z
N MET A 1 -12.51 42.62 18.25
CA MET A 1 -13.16 41.93 17.15
C MET A 1 -12.17 41.88 16.01
N PRO A 2 -11.71 40.73 15.57
CA PRO A 2 -10.85 40.62 14.38
C PRO A 2 -11.70 40.63 13.10
N GLU A 3 -11.21 41.33 12.07
CA GLU A 3 -11.81 41.48 10.76
C GLU A 3 -11.83 40.15 9.97
N PRO A 4 -12.79 39.95 9.05
CA PRO A 4 -12.85 38.71 8.26
C PRO A 4 -11.80 38.72 7.15
N LEU A 5 -11.09 37.59 6.99
CA LEU A 5 -10.15 37.32 5.93
C LEU A 5 -10.85 37.31 4.56
N SER A 6 -10.37 38.14 3.64
CA SER A 6 -10.83 38.22 2.25
C SER A 6 -10.43 36.97 1.46
N SER A 7 -11.36 36.40 0.68
CA SER A 7 -11.15 35.31 -0.27
C SER A 7 -10.06 35.60 -1.30
N PRO A 8 -9.26 34.60 -1.70
CA PRO A 8 -8.31 34.80 -2.80
C PRO A 8 -9.01 34.97 -4.14
N ASN A 9 -8.39 35.77 -5.02
CA ASN A 9 -8.89 36.18 -6.34
C ASN A 9 -9.28 34.98 -7.23
N PRO A 10 -10.33 35.11 -8.05
CA PRO A 10 -10.73 34.10 -9.01
C PRO A 10 -9.67 33.89 -10.11
N ILE A 11 -9.47 32.65 -10.50
CA ILE A 11 -8.56 32.22 -11.56
C ILE A 11 -9.03 32.84 -12.89
N PRO A 12 -8.18 33.57 -13.66
CA PRO A 12 -8.59 34.13 -14.95
C PRO A 12 -8.79 33.01 -16.00
N PRO A 13 -9.73 33.19 -16.96
CA PRO A 13 -9.98 32.19 -17.98
C PRO A 13 -8.78 32.09 -18.95
N ARG A 14 -8.45 30.84 -19.35
CA ARG A 14 -7.40 30.58 -20.35
C ARG A 14 -7.75 31.19 -21.69
N THR A 15 -6.92 32.08 -22.17
CA THR A 15 -6.97 32.60 -23.56
C THR A 15 -6.32 31.57 -24.49
N SER A 16 -7.06 31.12 -25.51
CA SER A 16 -6.53 30.30 -26.60
C SER A 16 -5.63 31.14 -27.51
N SER A 17 -4.37 30.76 -27.67
CA SER A 17 -3.44 31.33 -28.65
C SER A 17 -3.76 30.77 -30.04
N THR A 18 -4.20 31.62 -30.95
CA THR A 18 -4.28 31.33 -32.39
C THR A 18 -2.91 31.55 -33.03
N GLY A 19 -2.21 30.48 -33.38
CA GLY A 19 -1.02 30.54 -34.24
C GLY A 19 -1.40 30.36 -35.73
N VAL A 20 -0.84 31.21 -36.58
CA VAL A 20 -1.01 31.18 -38.03
C VAL A 20 -0.27 30.00 -38.64
N THR A 21 -0.92 29.23 -39.52
CA THR A 21 -0.38 28.08 -40.22
C THR A 21 -0.26 28.29 -41.73
N ASN A 22 0.83 27.78 -42.29
CA ASN A 22 0.98 27.50 -43.72
C ASN A 22 0.45 26.12 -44.07
N GLY A 23 -0.25 26.06 -45.21
CA GLY A 23 -1.09 25.00 -45.73
C GLY A 23 -0.55 23.57 -45.75
N ALA A 24 -1.35 22.71 -45.17
CA ALA A 24 -1.55 21.34 -45.60
C ALA A 24 -2.97 20.92 -45.14
N THR A 25 -3.77 20.43 -46.08
CA THR A 25 -5.14 19.98 -45.84
C THR A 25 -5.14 18.72 -44.94
N TYR A 26 -5.47 18.91 -43.68
CA TYR A 26 -5.70 17.84 -42.74
C TYR A 26 -7.17 17.85 -42.34
N SER A 27 -7.86 16.73 -42.58
CA SER A 27 -9.22 16.53 -42.09
C SER A 27 -9.17 16.32 -40.55
N PRO A 28 -9.92 17.09 -39.76
CA PRO A 28 -9.91 16.93 -38.33
C PRO A 28 -10.56 15.61 -37.93
N PRO A 29 -10.01 14.86 -36.94
CA PRO A 29 -10.70 13.75 -36.34
C PRO A 29 -11.97 14.21 -35.65
N ALA A 30 -13.01 13.38 -35.66
CA ALA A 30 -14.32 13.64 -35.10
C ALA A 30 -14.22 14.30 -33.70
N GLN A 31 -14.92 15.43 -33.54
CA GLN A 31 -14.99 16.14 -32.27
C GLN A 31 -15.47 15.20 -31.17
N ASN A 32 -14.69 15.05 -30.13
CA ASN A 32 -15.14 14.44 -28.89
C ASN A 32 -16.37 15.20 -28.41
N ILE A 33 -17.51 14.53 -28.39
CA ILE A 33 -18.77 15.05 -27.86
C ILE A 33 -18.55 15.29 -26.38
N ILE A 34 -18.35 16.55 -26.00
CA ILE A 34 -18.39 16.96 -24.60
C ILE A 34 -19.83 16.68 -24.13
N LEU A 35 -19.99 15.73 -23.26
CA LEU A 35 -21.27 15.42 -22.62
C LEU A 35 -21.80 16.70 -21.97
N LYS A 36 -22.88 17.28 -22.53
CA LYS A 36 -23.60 18.36 -21.87
C LYS A 36 -24.23 17.79 -20.59
N PRO A 37 -24.27 18.55 -19.50
CA PRO A 37 -25.01 18.15 -18.32
C PRO A 37 -26.47 17.91 -18.73
N VAL A 38 -26.96 16.71 -18.58
CA VAL A 38 -28.35 16.32 -18.88
C VAL A 38 -29.10 16.45 -17.57
N SER A 39 -30.30 17.04 -17.61
CA SER A 39 -31.15 17.10 -16.43
C SER A 39 -31.55 15.68 -16.00
N GLU A 40 -31.83 15.50 -14.72
CA GLU A 40 -32.21 14.17 -14.16
C GLU A 40 -33.45 13.59 -14.89
N GLU A 41 -34.38 14.46 -15.29
CA GLU A 41 -35.57 14.07 -16.04
C GLU A 41 -35.25 13.59 -17.47
N GLU A 42 -34.31 14.24 -18.18
CA GLU A 42 -33.85 13.80 -19.51
C GLU A 42 -33.05 12.51 -19.44
N TRP A 43 -32.29 12.29 -18.35
CA TRP A 43 -31.55 11.06 -18.14
C TRP A 43 -32.49 9.87 -17.93
N ILE A 44 -33.55 10.04 -17.12
CA ILE A 44 -34.60 9.04 -16.89
C ILE A 44 -35.34 8.72 -18.18
N ALA A 45 -35.70 9.73 -18.96
CA ALA A 45 -36.40 9.58 -20.25
C ALA A 45 -35.53 8.85 -21.30
N SER A 46 -34.23 9.05 -21.31
CA SER A 46 -33.28 8.40 -22.23
C SER A 46 -33.04 6.91 -21.85
N SER A 47 -33.07 6.58 -20.58
CA SER A 47 -32.94 5.20 -20.07
C SER A 47 -34.14 4.34 -20.47
N SER A 48 -35.34 4.92 -20.48
CA SER A 48 -36.59 4.22 -20.85
C SER A 48 -36.67 3.87 -22.35
N ARG A 49 -35.94 4.60 -23.23
CA ARG A 49 -35.98 4.39 -24.69
C ARG A 49 -35.05 3.27 -25.20
N LYS A 50 -34.10 2.77 -24.41
CA LYS A 50 -33.15 1.73 -24.83
C LYS A 50 -33.64 0.29 -24.71
N SER A 51 -34.87 0.03 -24.20
CA SER A 51 -35.41 -1.31 -24.05
C SER A 51 -36.31 -1.81 -25.19
N HIS A 52 -36.48 -1.03 -26.27
CA HIS A 52 -37.37 -1.37 -27.38
C HIS A 52 -36.66 -1.38 -28.74
N ASN A 53 -35.83 -2.36 -29.00
CA ASN A 53 -35.51 -2.81 -30.39
C ASN A 53 -35.02 -4.26 -30.37
N ARG A 54 -35.98 -5.17 -30.25
CA ARG A 54 -35.89 -6.52 -30.79
C ARG A 54 -37.11 -6.74 -31.69
N THR A 55 -36.90 -6.68 -32.97
CA THR A 55 -37.84 -7.08 -34.02
C THR A 55 -38.18 -8.55 -33.85
N LEU A 56 -39.46 -8.84 -33.57
CA LEU A 56 -40.08 -10.15 -33.77
C LEU A 56 -41.22 -9.96 -34.76
N SER A 57 -41.22 -10.79 -35.80
CA SER A 57 -42.23 -10.93 -36.86
C SER A 57 -43.61 -11.32 -36.29
N PRO A 58 -44.70 -10.98 -36.97
CA PRO A 58 -46.03 -11.10 -36.43
C PRO A 58 -46.68 -12.44 -36.64
N SER A 59 -47.29 -13.04 -35.61
CA SER A 59 -48.36 -13.99 -35.77
C SER A 59 -49.41 -13.83 -34.67
N SER A 60 -50.61 -13.44 -35.13
CA SER A 60 -51.98 -13.71 -34.66
C SER A 60 -52.40 -13.45 -33.20
N THR A 61 -53.24 -12.43 -33.10
CA THR A 61 -54.61 -12.37 -32.48
C THR A 61 -54.80 -12.62 -30.96
N ASN A 62 -55.43 -11.60 -30.39
CA ASN A 62 -56.41 -11.58 -29.28
C ASN A 62 -55.87 -11.63 -27.85
N GLY A 63 -56.09 -10.54 -27.14
CA GLY A 63 -56.07 -10.48 -25.69
C GLY A 63 -55.74 -9.13 -25.15
N CYS A 64 -56.77 -8.36 -24.78
CA CYS A 64 -56.69 -7.13 -24.02
C CYS A 64 -55.94 -7.40 -22.71
N GLY A 65 -54.74 -6.86 -22.58
CA GLY A 65 -53.94 -6.94 -21.36
C GLY A 65 -53.43 -5.53 -21.01
N ALA A 66 -53.89 -5.00 -19.88
CA ALA A 66 -53.44 -3.77 -19.28
C ALA A 66 -51.90 -3.75 -19.10
N PRO A 67 -51.22 -2.59 -19.11
CA PRO A 67 -49.79 -2.51 -18.91
C PRO A 67 -49.45 -3.13 -17.56
N CYS A 68 -48.57 -4.13 -17.58
CA CYS A 68 -48.02 -4.75 -16.40
C CYS A 68 -47.16 -3.72 -15.68
N GLU A 69 -47.72 -2.99 -14.71
CA GLU A 69 -46.95 -2.23 -13.74
C GLU A 69 -46.06 -3.21 -13.00
N ALA A 70 -44.80 -3.13 -13.23
CA ALA A 70 -43.78 -3.83 -12.43
C ALA A 70 -43.86 -3.29 -11.00
N LYS A 71 -44.72 -3.85 -10.18
CA LYS A 71 -44.76 -3.61 -8.74
C LYS A 71 -43.49 -4.22 -8.15
N ILE A 72 -42.41 -3.44 -8.11
CA ILE A 72 -41.27 -3.76 -7.27
C ILE A 72 -41.82 -3.76 -5.83
N CYS A 73 -41.93 -4.94 -5.24
CA CYS A 73 -42.34 -5.07 -3.85
C CYS A 73 -41.17 -4.61 -2.96
N THR A 74 -41.09 -3.30 -2.77
CA THR A 74 -40.04 -2.63 -1.97
C THR A 74 -39.95 -3.20 -0.55
N LYS A 75 -41.04 -3.68 0.02
CA LYS A 75 -41.05 -4.34 1.34
C LYS A 75 -40.23 -5.64 1.35
N THR A 76 -40.27 -6.45 0.29
CA THR A 76 -39.53 -7.71 0.20
C THR A 76 -38.04 -7.46 -0.06
N VAL A 77 -37.70 -6.39 -0.78
CA VAL A 77 -36.28 -6.02 -1.04
C VAL A 77 -35.61 -5.51 0.25
N ILE A 78 -36.32 -4.69 1.05
CA ILE A 78 -35.76 -4.12 2.28
C ILE A 78 -35.62 -5.17 3.40
N SER A 79 -36.54 -6.14 3.48
CA SER A 79 -36.53 -7.16 4.54
C SER A 79 -35.52 -8.31 4.31
N ASN A 80 -34.93 -8.43 3.12
CA ASN A 80 -34.04 -9.55 2.76
C ASN A 80 -32.66 -9.12 2.23
N ILE A 81 -32.19 -7.94 2.58
CA ILE A 81 -30.87 -7.48 2.12
C ILE A 81 -29.77 -8.46 2.56
N ASP A 82 -29.82 -8.95 3.79
CA ASP A 82 -28.81 -9.90 4.34
C ASP A 82 -28.87 -11.29 3.68
N GLY A 83 -30.05 -11.71 3.15
CA GLY A 83 -30.22 -13.00 2.47
C GLY A 83 -29.90 -12.99 0.95
N MET A 84 -29.60 -11.83 0.37
CA MET A 84 -29.39 -11.68 -1.08
C MET A 84 -27.91 -11.73 -1.52
N TRP A 85 -26.97 -11.80 -0.57
CA TRP A 85 -25.56 -11.85 -0.87
C TRP A 85 -25.11 -13.28 -1.17
N SER A 86 -24.75 -13.55 -2.42
CA SER A 86 -24.35 -14.91 -2.85
C SER A 86 -22.84 -15.08 -2.87
N VAL A 87 -22.40 -16.34 -2.79
CA VAL A 87 -20.97 -16.71 -2.91
C VAL A 87 -20.36 -16.22 -4.22
N GLU A 88 -21.13 -16.20 -5.31
CA GLU A 88 -20.68 -15.69 -6.60
C GLU A 88 -20.41 -14.18 -6.56
N LYS A 89 -21.27 -13.42 -5.86
CA LYS A 89 -21.05 -11.97 -5.66
C LYS A 89 -19.80 -11.72 -4.81
N GLU A 90 -19.60 -12.51 -3.76
CA GLU A 90 -18.41 -12.46 -2.92
C GLU A 90 -17.14 -12.69 -3.74
N ARG A 91 -17.11 -13.71 -4.60
CA ARG A 91 -15.97 -13.99 -5.49
C ARG A 91 -15.64 -12.83 -6.44
N ILE A 92 -16.66 -12.11 -6.92
CA ILE A 92 -16.44 -10.94 -7.78
C ILE A 92 -15.68 -9.84 -7.02
N LEU A 93 -16.05 -9.58 -5.76
CA LEU A 93 -15.36 -8.59 -4.92
C LEU A 93 -13.95 -9.02 -4.55
N LEU A 94 -13.76 -10.31 -4.25
CA LEU A 94 -12.47 -10.87 -3.85
C LEU A 94 -11.54 -11.14 -5.03
N GLY A 95 -12.00 -11.09 -6.28
CA GLY A 95 -11.20 -11.44 -7.47
C GLY A 95 -9.82 -10.75 -7.52
N PRO A 96 -9.70 -9.43 -7.37
CA PRO A 96 -8.40 -8.76 -7.33
C PRO A 96 -7.53 -9.24 -6.15
N TYR A 97 -8.12 -9.47 -4.99
CA TYR A 97 -7.41 -9.94 -3.79
C TYR A 97 -6.88 -11.37 -3.98
N GLU A 98 -7.71 -12.30 -4.46
CA GLU A 98 -7.32 -13.68 -4.72
C GLU A 98 -6.20 -13.76 -5.75
N TYR A 99 -6.26 -12.93 -6.81
CA TYR A 99 -5.20 -12.82 -7.79
C TYR A 99 -3.85 -12.49 -7.16
N MET A 100 -3.81 -11.55 -6.21
CA MET A 100 -2.58 -11.13 -5.53
C MET A 100 -2.09 -12.15 -4.50
N VAL A 101 -2.99 -12.80 -3.75
CA VAL A 101 -2.63 -13.82 -2.75
C VAL A 101 -1.88 -14.99 -3.37
N HIS A 102 -2.23 -15.38 -4.58
CA HIS A 102 -1.58 -16.50 -5.27
C HIS A 102 -0.17 -16.19 -5.79
N GLN A 103 0.28 -14.93 -5.72
CA GLN A 103 1.61 -14.54 -6.18
C GLN A 103 2.70 -14.95 -5.15
N PRO A 104 3.78 -15.61 -5.59
CA PRO A 104 4.86 -16.03 -4.70
C PRO A 104 5.53 -14.83 -4.02
N GLY A 105 5.75 -14.90 -2.71
CA GLY A 105 6.41 -13.88 -1.91
C GLY A 105 7.43 -14.46 -0.93
N LYS A 106 8.29 -13.60 -0.35
CA LYS A 106 9.32 -14.01 0.63
C LYS A 106 8.74 -14.45 1.99
N ASP A 107 7.43 -14.25 2.23
CA ASP A 107 6.67 -14.59 3.44
C ASP A 107 7.31 -14.18 4.78
N ILE A 108 8.07 -13.08 4.76
CA ILE A 108 8.84 -12.58 5.92
C ILE A 108 7.90 -12.29 7.10
N ARG A 109 6.68 -11.78 6.84
CA ARG A 109 5.72 -11.43 7.91
C ARG A 109 5.27 -12.65 8.71
N ARG A 110 4.93 -13.73 8.02
CA ARG A 110 4.55 -14.99 8.67
C ARG A 110 5.71 -15.57 9.47
N GLN A 111 6.91 -15.55 8.90
CA GLN A 111 8.12 -16.01 9.58
C GLN A 111 8.43 -15.18 10.82
N LEU A 112 8.24 -13.85 10.75
CA LEU A 112 8.40 -12.95 11.88
C LEU A 112 7.40 -13.27 13.00
N ILE A 113 6.12 -13.40 12.67
CA ILE A 113 5.07 -13.78 13.63
C ILE A 113 5.44 -15.10 14.30
N ALA A 114 5.85 -16.11 13.54
CA ALA A 114 6.26 -17.39 14.07
C ALA A 114 7.51 -17.29 14.97
N ALA A 115 8.48 -16.43 14.63
CA ALA A 115 9.67 -16.21 15.42
C ALA A 115 9.35 -15.55 16.77
N PHE A 116 8.57 -14.46 16.77
CA PHE A 116 8.15 -13.78 17.99
C PHE A 116 7.22 -14.65 18.85
N ASN A 117 6.47 -15.56 18.23
CA ASN A 117 5.62 -16.47 19.01
C ASN A 117 6.39 -17.47 19.87
N ARG A 118 7.67 -17.67 19.61
CA ARG A 118 8.52 -18.45 20.52
C ARG A 118 8.72 -17.77 21.87
N TRP A 119 8.71 -16.45 21.88
CA TRP A 119 8.78 -15.64 23.11
C TRP A 119 7.40 -15.43 23.72
N LEU A 120 6.42 -15.02 22.89
CA LEU A 120 5.11 -14.57 23.36
C LEU A 120 4.13 -15.72 23.66
N GLN A 121 4.33 -16.90 23.12
CA GLN A 121 3.51 -18.10 23.38
C GLN A 121 2.00 -17.88 23.24
N VAL A 122 1.60 -17.10 22.23
CA VAL A 122 0.20 -16.78 21.93
C VAL A 122 -0.58 -18.07 21.62
N PRO A 123 -1.81 -18.22 22.12
CA PRO A 123 -2.67 -19.37 21.80
C PRO A 123 -2.84 -19.54 20.28
N GLU A 124 -2.87 -20.79 19.81
CA GLU A 124 -2.88 -21.11 18.38
C GLU A 124 -4.08 -20.47 17.63
N GLU A 125 -5.25 -20.43 18.26
CA GLU A 125 -6.46 -19.82 17.70
C GLU A 125 -6.26 -18.32 17.48
N SER A 126 -5.77 -17.58 18.49
CA SER A 126 -5.48 -16.14 18.40
C SER A 126 -4.36 -15.88 17.38
N LEU A 127 -3.31 -16.70 17.38
CA LEU A 127 -2.20 -16.59 16.44
C LEU A 127 -2.66 -16.76 14.98
N ALA A 128 -3.58 -17.68 14.72
CA ALA A 128 -4.17 -17.89 13.39
C ALA A 128 -4.95 -16.67 12.92
N VAL A 129 -5.78 -16.06 13.79
CA VAL A 129 -6.51 -14.82 13.49
C VAL A 129 -5.55 -13.68 13.21
N ILE A 130 -4.55 -13.44 14.07
CA ILE A 130 -3.56 -12.38 13.91
C ILE A 130 -2.80 -12.54 12.59
N THR A 131 -2.33 -13.74 12.31
CA THR A 131 -1.61 -14.04 11.06
C THR A 131 -2.48 -13.77 9.84
N LYS A 132 -3.74 -14.20 9.85
CA LYS A 132 -4.71 -13.97 8.78
C LYS A 132 -4.91 -12.48 8.54
N VAL A 133 -5.18 -11.71 9.59
CA VAL A 133 -5.40 -10.25 9.52
C VAL A 133 -4.19 -9.53 8.93
N VAL A 134 -2.99 -9.82 9.41
CA VAL A 134 -1.75 -9.20 8.91
C VAL A 134 -1.52 -9.49 7.43
N LEU A 135 -1.81 -10.71 6.97
CA LEU A 135 -1.70 -11.09 5.56
C LEU A 135 -2.79 -10.44 4.71
N MET A 136 -4.02 -10.32 5.21
CA MET A 136 -5.11 -9.60 4.54
C MET A 136 -4.75 -8.14 4.33
N LEU A 137 -4.32 -7.44 5.38
CA LEU A 137 -3.92 -6.04 5.31
C LEU A 137 -2.71 -5.83 4.39
N HIS A 138 -1.72 -6.72 4.45
CA HIS A 138 -0.58 -6.65 3.54
C HIS A 138 -1.01 -6.79 2.08
N THR A 139 -1.87 -7.76 1.77
CA THR A 139 -2.35 -7.94 0.39
C THR A 139 -3.24 -6.78 -0.04
N ALA A 140 -4.10 -6.28 0.86
CA ALA A 140 -4.92 -5.10 0.59
C ALA A 140 -4.05 -3.86 0.30
N SER A 141 -2.97 -3.66 1.06
CA SER A 141 -2.02 -2.57 0.80
C SER A 141 -1.33 -2.69 -0.57
N LEU A 142 -1.20 -3.87 -1.13
CA LEU A 142 -0.68 -4.08 -2.49
C LEU A 142 -1.71 -3.89 -3.61
N LEU A 143 -3.00 -3.93 -3.30
CA LEU A 143 -4.08 -3.88 -4.29
C LEU A 143 -4.57 -2.48 -4.65
N ALA A 144 -4.79 -1.64 -3.65
CA ALA A 144 -5.56 -0.43 -3.78
C ALA A 144 -4.71 0.75 -4.24
N ASN A 145 -5.16 1.52 -5.24
CA ASN A 145 -4.56 2.75 -5.73
C ASN A 145 -5.59 3.64 -6.39
N SER A 146 -6.00 4.70 -5.72
CA SER A 146 -6.69 5.82 -6.36
C SER A 146 -6.49 7.13 -5.62
N PRO A 147 -6.35 8.25 -6.34
CA PRO A 147 -6.10 9.57 -5.76
C PRO A 147 -7.27 10.18 -4.97
N VAL A 148 -8.39 9.48 -4.79
CA VAL A 148 -9.62 10.10 -4.24
C VAL A 148 -10.05 9.59 -2.87
N LEU A 149 -9.57 8.45 -2.39
CA LEU A 149 -9.93 7.91 -1.07
C LEU A 149 -8.71 7.32 -0.36
N ILE A 150 -8.26 8.10 0.58
CA ILE A 150 -7.46 7.80 1.76
C ILE A 150 -7.28 6.29 2.00
N CYS A 151 -6.24 5.66 1.49
CA CYS A 151 -5.52 4.53 2.05
C CYS A 151 -4.61 3.88 1.03
N SER A 152 -3.36 4.11 1.26
CA SER A 152 -2.17 3.40 0.80
C SER A 152 -2.37 2.31 -0.22
N VAL A 153 -1.64 2.51 -1.34
CA VAL A 153 -1.52 1.48 -2.27
C VAL A 153 -0.38 1.70 -3.25
N ASP A 154 0.67 0.97 -3.03
CA ASP A 154 1.93 1.15 -3.73
C ASP A 154 1.84 1.04 -5.28
N ASP A 155 1.09 0.06 -5.84
CA ASP A 155 1.15 -0.25 -7.28
C ASP A 155 0.44 0.72 -8.23
N VAL A 156 -0.68 1.38 -7.85
CA VAL A 156 -1.40 2.35 -8.73
C VAL A 156 -0.89 3.77 -8.49
N GLU A 157 -0.54 4.14 -7.22
CA GLU A 157 0.08 5.43 -6.91
C GLU A 157 1.44 5.54 -7.59
N ASP A 158 2.16 4.42 -7.70
CA ASP A 158 3.46 4.34 -8.32
C ASP A 158 3.37 4.07 -9.83
N SER A 159 2.14 3.89 -10.38
CA SER A 159 1.92 3.53 -11.79
C SER A 159 2.69 2.28 -12.20
N SER A 160 2.89 1.34 -11.27
CA SER A 160 3.59 0.08 -11.52
C SER A 160 2.88 -0.73 -12.61
N VAL A 161 3.64 -1.36 -13.47
CA VAL A 161 3.12 -2.19 -14.57
C VAL A 161 3.17 -3.67 -14.21
N LEU A 162 4.21 -4.07 -13.51
CA LEU A 162 4.49 -5.44 -13.12
C LEU A 162 4.79 -5.53 -11.64
N ARG A 163 4.29 -6.58 -11.00
CA ARG A 163 4.69 -6.97 -9.65
C ARG A 163 5.00 -8.47 -9.63
N ARG A 164 6.20 -8.82 -9.13
CA ARG A 164 6.69 -10.20 -9.10
C ARG A 164 6.66 -10.90 -10.47
N GLY A 165 6.86 -10.12 -11.54
CA GLY A 165 6.88 -10.63 -12.91
C GLY A 165 5.51 -10.83 -13.57
N VAL A 166 4.41 -10.47 -12.88
CA VAL A 166 3.04 -10.51 -13.43
C VAL A 166 2.40 -9.12 -13.45
N PRO A 167 1.41 -8.87 -14.32
CA PRO A 167 0.69 -7.60 -14.34
C PRO A 167 0.07 -7.29 -12.98
N VAL A 168 0.05 -6.01 -12.59
CA VAL A 168 -0.62 -5.55 -11.38
C VAL A 168 -2.14 -5.71 -11.49
N ALA A 169 -2.82 -5.87 -10.34
CA ALA A 169 -4.26 -6.20 -10.32
C ALA A 169 -5.13 -5.16 -11.07
N HIS A 170 -4.81 -3.87 -10.96
CA HIS A 170 -5.61 -2.83 -11.60
C HIS A 170 -5.54 -2.85 -13.14
N ASN A 171 -4.48 -3.41 -13.71
CA ASN A 171 -4.39 -3.61 -15.16
C ASN A 171 -5.28 -4.77 -15.66
N ILE A 172 -5.68 -5.68 -14.77
CA ILE A 172 -6.53 -6.84 -15.11
C ILE A 172 -8.00 -6.56 -14.76
N PHE A 173 -8.28 -6.07 -13.55
CA PHE A 173 -9.64 -5.91 -13.02
C PHE A 173 -10.17 -4.47 -13.15
N GLY A 174 -9.31 -3.52 -13.54
CA GLY A 174 -9.61 -2.11 -13.55
C GLY A 174 -9.44 -1.46 -12.17
N THR A 175 -9.11 -0.16 -12.17
CA THR A 175 -8.77 0.61 -10.96
C THR A 175 -9.92 0.62 -9.95
N ALA A 176 -11.15 0.91 -10.40
CA ALA A 176 -12.30 1.06 -9.49
C ALA A 176 -12.61 -0.25 -8.72
N GLN A 177 -12.59 -1.40 -9.41
CA GLN A 177 -12.84 -2.69 -8.76
C GLN A 177 -11.71 -3.09 -7.83
N THR A 178 -10.47 -2.82 -8.20
CA THR A 178 -9.29 -3.09 -7.37
C THR A 178 -9.32 -2.29 -6.06
N ILE A 179 -9.64 -0.99 -6.14
CA ILE A 179 -9.79 -0.13 -4.95
C ILE A 179 -10.91 -0.62 -4.04
N ASN A 180 -12.09 -0.90 -4.62
CA ASN A 180 -13.21 -1.39 -3.84
C ASN A 180 -12.88 -2.73 -3.16
N SER A 181 -12.20 -3.64 -3.85
CA SER A 181 -11.72 -4.90 -3.30
C SER A 181 -10.77 -4.69 -2.12
N ALA A 182 -9.79 -3.79 -2.26
CA ALA A 182 -8.86 -3.49 -1.18
C ALA A 182 -9.56 -2.92 0.06
N ASN A 183 -10.46 -1.95 -0.11
CA ASN A 183 -11.24 -1.39 0.99
C ASN A 183 -12.11 -2.47 1.65
N TYR A 184 -12.71 -3.35 0.87
CA TYR A 184 -13.50 -4.47 1.38
C TYR A 184 -12.65 -5.38 2.27
N ILE A 185 -11.42 -5.68 1.88
CA ILE A 185 -10.48 -6.48 2.68
C ILE A 185 -10.10 -5.79 3.99
N TYR A 186 -9.97 -4.45 4.04
CA TYR A 186 -9.73 -3.75 5.30
C TYR A 186 -10.87 -3.98 6.30
N PHE A 187 -12.12 -3.95 5.84
CA PHE A 187 -13.27 -4.22 6.71
C PHE A 187 -13.39 -5.71 7.07
N LEU A 188 -13.07 -6.62 6.18
CA LEU A 188 -12.98 -8.04 6.51
C LEU A 188 -11.90 -8.33 7.54
N ALA A 189 -10.75 -7.63 7.47
CA ALA A 189 -9.70 -7.73 8.48
C ALA A 189 -10.17 -7.22 9.85
N LEU A 190 -10.97 -6.14 9.88
CA LEU A 190 -11.59 -5.65 11.10
C LEU A 190 -12.62 -6.64 11.68
N ASP A 191 -13.40 -7.30 10.83
CA ASP A 191 -14.32 -8.37 11.24
C ASP A 191 -13.55 -9.57 11.85
N GLU A 192 -12.44 -9.97 11.24
CA GLU A 192 -11.58 -11.03 11.78
C GLU A 192 -10.98 -10.67 13.15
N ILE A 193 -10.55 -9.42 13.37
CA ILE A 193 -10.01 -8.97 14.67
C ILE A 193 -11.01 -9.12 15.81
N GLN A 194 -12.30 -8.96 15.56
CA GLN A 194 -13.34 -9.11 16.59
C GLN A 194 -13.40 -10.53 17.16
N LYS A 195 -12.88 -11.53 16.44
CA LYS A 195 -12.83 -12.94 16.91
C LYS A 195 -11.87 -13.15 18.08
N LEU A 196 -10.88 -12.25 18.26
CA LEU A 196 -9.98 -12.28 19.41
C LEU A 196 -10.71 -12.04 20.74
N ARG A 197 -11.89 -11.37 20.71
CA ARG A 197 -12.67 -11.01 21.90
C ARG A 197 -11.89 -10.23 22.96
N ASN A 198 -10.79 -9.61 22.55
CA ASN A 198 -9.93 -8.77 23.38
C ASN A 198 -10.35 -7.31 23.21
N ALA A 199 -10.58 -6.62 24.32
CA ALA A 199 -11.06 -5.24 24.32
C ALA A 199 -10.08 -4.26 23.66
N ASP A 200 -8.79 -4.53 23.71
CA ASP A 200 -7.73 -3.66 23.19
C ASP A 200 -7.47 -3.90 21.69
N ALA A 201 -7.87 -5.06 21.15
CA ALA A 201 -7.55 -5.45 19.78
C ALA A 201 -8.00 -4.44 18.72
N ILE A 202 -9.23 -3.91 18.86
CA ILE A 202 -9.77 -2.89 17.93
C ILE A 202 -8.99 -1.56 18.06
N GLY A 203 -8.63 -1.17 19.28
CA GLY A 203 -7.83 0.03 19.54
C GLY A 203 -6.43 -0.07 18.92
N ILE A 204 -5.77 -1.20 19.09
CA ILE A 204 -4.47 -1.51 18.47
C ILE A 204 -4.58 -1.47 16.95
N PHE A 205 -5.57 -2.16 16.38
CA PHE A 205 -5.83 -2.18 14.93
C PHE A 205 -6.01 -0.77 14.37
N THR A 206 -6.91 0.02 14.97
CA THR A 206 -7.22 1.38 14.52
C THR A 206 -6.00 2.29 14.57
N THR A 207 -5.24 2.23 15.69
CA THR A 207 -4.04 3.06 15.87
C THR A 207 -2.99 2.77 14.82
N GLU A 208 -2.69 1.49 14.57
CA GLU A 208 -1.64 1.14 13.62
C GLU A 208 -2.07 1.37 12.16
N LEU A 209 -3.35 1.22 11.82
CA LEU A 209 -3.85 1.61 10.50
C LEU A 209 -3.77 3.13 10.28
N LEU A 210 -4.13 3.94 11.27
CA LEU A 210 -3.95 5.39 11.20
C LEU A 210 -2.48 5.76 10.98
N ASN A 211 -1.56 5.13 11.71
CA ASN A 211 -0.12 5.35 11.53
C ASN A 211 0.35 4.96 10.13
N LEU A 212 -0.09 3.81 9.62
CA LEU A 212 0.22 3.35 8.26
C LEU A 212 -0.19 4.41 7.23
N HIS A 213 -1.39 4.95 7.34
CA HIS A 213 -1.89 5.96 6.42
C HIS A 213 -1.21 7.32 6.57
N ARG A 214 -0.82 7.72 7.80
CA ARG A 214 0.00 8.90 8.03
C ARG A 214 1.36 8.78 7.35
N GLY A 215 2.03 7.63 7.51
CA GLY A 215 3.31 7.36 6.85
C GLY A 215 3.18 7.40 5.34
N GLN A 216 2.19 6.72 4.76
CA GLN A 216 1.93 6.74 3.33
C GLN A 216 1.62 8.15 2.81
N GLY A 217 0.77 8.90 3.51
CA GLY A 217 0.41 10.26 3.12
C GLY A 217 1.61 11.21 3.09
N MET A 218 2.58 11.06 4.01
CA MET A 218 3.81 11.85 3.99
C MET A 218 4.73 11.47 2.84
N ASP A 219 4.90 10.18 2.56
CA ASP A 219 5.70 9.68 1.42
C ASP A 219 5.16 10.24 0.09
N LEU A 220 3.84 10.16 -0.13
CA LEU A 220 3.16 10.74 -1.28
C LEU A 220 3.32 12.26 -1.38
N PHE A 221 3.14 12.96 -0.27
CA PHE A 221 3.27 14.41 -0.23
C PHE A 221 4.67 14.86 -0.67
N TRP A 222 5.72 14.26 -0.12
CA TRP A 222 7.09 14.62 -0.50
C TRP A 222 7.38 14.31 -1.96
N ARG A 223 6.93 13.16 -2.45
CA ARG A 223 7.07 12.77 -3.86
C ARG A 223 6.37 13.76 -4.81
N ASP A 224 5.13 14.11 -4.52
CA ASP A 224 4.31 14.91 -5.43
C ASP A 224 4.68 16.40 -5.36
N THR A 225 5.17 16.89 -4.21
CA THR A 225 5.68 18.26 -4.05
C THR A 225 7.17 18.40 -4.35
N LEU A 226 7.88 17.28 -4.61
CA LEU A 226 9.34 17.23 -4.77
C LEU A 226 10.08 17.86 -3.57
N THR A 227 9.57 17.64 -2.38
CA THR A 227 10.13 18.12 -1.13
C THR A 227 10.99 17.01 -0.50
N CYS A 228 12.32 17.16 -0.51
CA CYS A 228 13.19 16.19 0.12
C CYS A 228 13.05 16.23 1.66
N PRO A 229 12.59 15.15 2.31
CA PRO A 229 12.44 15.11 3.77
C PRO A 229 13.79 15.15 4.47
N THR A 230 13.79 15.39 5.79
CA THR A 230 14.95 15.12 6.63
C THR A 230 15.12 13.61 6.80
N GLU A 231 16.30 13.17 7.25
CA GLU A 231 16.50 11.77 7.61
C GLU A 231 15.58 11.35 8.76
N GLU A 232 15.37 12.24 9.74
CA GLU A 232 14.47 12.03 10.87
C GLU A 232 13.00 11.88 10.42
N ASP A 233 12.50 12.79 9.56
CA ASP A 233 11.17 12.70 8.98
C ASP A 233 10.99 11.40 8.16
N TYR A 234 12.02 10.99 7.41
CA TYR A 234 12.00 9.74 6.67
C TYR A 234 11.90 8.53 7.61
N LEU A 235 12.67 8.50 8.70
CA LEU A 235 12.62 7.39 9.67
C LEU A 235 11.25 7.33 10.37
N GLU A 236 10.65 8.47 10.70
CA GLU A 236 9.28 8.53 11.23
C GLU A 236 8.28 7.97 10.22
N MET A 237 8.35 8.42 8.97
CA MET A 237 7.47 7.94 7.90
C MET A 237 7.60 6.43 7.72
N VAL A 238 8.81 5.89 7.65
CA VAL A 238 9.08 4.46 7.52
C VAL A 238 8.56 3.68 8.72
N GLY A 239 8.79 4.18 9.93
CA GLY A 239 8.27 3.61 11.17
C GLY A 239 6.73 3.50 11.15
N ASN A 240 6.06 4.44 10.52
CA ASN A 240 4.61 4.46 10.36
C ASN A 240 4.14 3.59 9.17
N LYS A 241 4.68 3.79 7.98
CA LYS A 241 4.28 3.10 6.75
C LYS A 241 4.64 1.61 6.78
N THR A 242 5.92 1.29 6.94
CA THR A 242 6.43 -0.09 6.88
C THR A 242 6.38 -0.77 8.25
N GLY A 243 6.78 -0.05 9.30
CA GLY A 243 6.78 -0.54 10.68
C GLY A 243 5.38 -0.79 11.24
N GLY A 244 4.38 -0.02 10.83
CA GLY A 244 3.00 -0.10 11.35
C GLY A 244 2.39 -1.50 11.26
N LEU A 245 2.57 -2.20 10.15
CA LEU A 245 2.01 -3.55 10.00
C LEU A 245 2.77 -4.62 10.83
N PHE A 246 4.09 -4.45 11.00
CA PHE A 246 4.87 -5.31 11.90
C PHE A 246 4.47 -5.05 13.36
N ARG A 247 4.33 -3.77 13.75
CA ARG A 247 3.87 -3.37 15.08
C ARG A 247 2.47 -3.86 15.40
N LEU A 248 1.54 -3.79 14.44
CA LEU A 248 0.20 -4.34 14.58
C LEU A 248 0.24 -5.82 14.98
N ALA A 249 1.02 -6.63 14.24
CA ALA A 249 1.16 -8.04 14.53
C ALA A 249 1.63 -8.28 15.97
N ILE A 250 2.73 -7.64 16.37
CA ILE A 250 3.35 -7.86 17.68
C ILE A 250 2.51 -7.31 18.83
N LYS A 251 1.89 -6.13 18.67
CA LYS A 251 0.97 -5.60 19.69
C LYS A 251 -0.24 -6.49 19.91
N LEU A 252 -0.83 -7.05 18.85
CA LEU A 252 -1.93 -8.01 18.99
C LEU A 252 -1.44 -9.30 19.65
N MET A 253 -0.26 -9.79 19.30
CA MET A 253 0.33 -10.95 19.96
C MET A 253 0.60 -10.71 21.44
N GLN A 254 1.13 -9.53 21.81
CA GLN A 254 1.34 -9.16 23.21
C GLN A 254 0.02 -9.05 23.99
N ALA A 255 -1.05 -8.54 23.35
CA ALA A 255 -2.37 -8.45 23.97
C ALA A 255 -3.02 -9.82 24.23
N GLU A 256 -2.67 -10.84 23.47
CA GLU A 256 -3.17 -12.21 23.58
C GLU A 256 -2.21 -13.14 24.36
N SER A 257 -1.03 -12.65 24.72
CA SER A 257 0.01 -13.40 25.43
C SER A 257 -0.12 -13.26 26.93
N GLU A 258 0.16 -14.32 27.67
CA GLU A 258 0.34 -14.27 29.13
C GLU A 258 1.78 -13.86 29.51
N VAL A 259 2.70 -13.84 28.55
CA VAL A 259 4.09 -13.46 28.77
C VAL A 259 4.23 -11.94 28.72
N SER A 260 4.64 -11.32 29.83
CA SER A 260 4.84 -9.88 29.94
C SER A 260 6.24 -9.50 29.46
N VAL A 261 6.42 -9.26 28.17
CA VAL A 261 7.66 -8.78 27.56
C VAL A 261 7.36 -7.75 26.47
N ASP A 262 8.11 -6.65 26.42
CA ASP A 262 7.92 -5.62 25.40
C ASP A 262 8.83 -5.86 24.19
N CYS A 263 8.26 -6.39 23.11
CA CYS A 263 8.93 -6.60 21.84
C CYS A 263 8.85 -5.40 20.87
N ILE A 264 8.18 -4.31 21.24
CA ILE A 264 7.94 -3.17 20.34
C ILE A 264 9.23 -2.45 19.92
N PRO A 265 10.23 -2.21 20.81
CA PRO A 265 11.50 -1.63 20.40
C PRO A 265 12.19 -2.42 19.29
N LEU A 266 12.23 -3.73 19.41
CA LEU A 266 12.85 -4.61 18.40
C LEU A 266 12.09 -4.57 17.08
N VAL A 267 10.77 -4.65 17.10
CA VAL A 267 9.97 -4.65 15.87
C VAL A 267 10.05 -3.32 15.14
N ASN A 268 10.20 -2.21 15.84
CA ASN A 268 10.45 -0.90 15.25
C ASN A 268 11.78 -0.88 14.51
N LEU A 269 12.87 -1.34 15.13
CA LEU A 269 14.18 -1.47 14.48
C LEU A 269 14.12 -2.36 13.25
N MET A 270 13.46 -3.51 13.33
CA MET A 270 13.31 -4.41 12.20
C MET A 270 12.54 -3.79 11.04
N GLY A 271 11.52 -2.99 11.31
CA GLY A 271 10.76 -2.24 10.30
C GLY A 271 11.63 -1.22 9.55
N LEU A 272 12.45 -0.45 10.29
CA LEU A 272 13.40 0.52 9.71
C LEU A 272 14.46 -0.20 8.86
N ILE A 273 15.10 -1.22 9.42
CA ILE A 273 16.12 -2.02 8.72
C ILE A 273 15.54 -2.59 7.42
N PHE A 274 14.34 -3.16 7.49
CA PHE A 274 13.71 -3.76 6.32
C PHE A 274 13.53 -2.75 5.18
N GLN A 275 13.02 -1.55 5.47
CA GLN A 275 12.79 -0.53 4.45
C GLN A 275 14.10 0.06 3.91
N ILE A 276 15.06 0.40 4.78
CA ILE A 276 16.34 0.97 4.34
C ILE A 276 17.11 -0.03 3.48
N CYS A 277 17.05 -1.34 3.80
CA CYS A 277 17.62 -2.38 2.96
C CYS A 277 16.90 -2.50 1.61
N ASP A 278 15.56 -2.40 1.58
CA ASP A 278 14.78 -2.44 0.33
C ASP A 278 15.16 -1.25 -0.57
N ASP A 279 15.21 -0.04 -0.02
CA ASP A 279 15.63 1.20 -0.71
C ASP A 279 17.06 1.07 -1.29
N TYR A 280 17.99 0.53 -0.49
CA TYR A 280 19.36 0.29 -0.94
C TYR A 280 19.43 -0.70 -2.10
N LEU A 281 18.74 -1.83 -1.97
CA LEU A 281 18.74 -2.90 -2.97
C LEU A 281 18.05 -2.50 -4.26
N ASN A 282 17.02 -1.66 -4.19
CA ASN A 282 16.34 -1.10 -5.36
C ASN A 282 17.31 -0.34 -6.27
N LEU A 283 18.26 0.40 -5.67
CA LEU A 283 19.21 1.24 -6.41
C LEU A 283 20.53 0.54 -6.74
N SER A 284 20.96 -0.47 -5.95
CA SER A 284 22.31 -1.05 -6.05
C SER A 284 22.36 -2.44 -6.68
N ASN A 285 21.25 -3.20 -6.73
CA ASN A 285 21.28 -4.62 -7.10
C ASN A 285 20.70 -4.90 -8.48
N PRO A 286 21.52 -5.35 -9.48
CA PRO A 286 21.05 -5.70 -10.82
C PRO A 286 20.04 -6.85 -10.85
N THR A 287 20.08 -7.75 -9.86
CA THR A 287 19.13 -8.88 -9.78
C THR A 287 17.75 -8.43 -9.29
N TYR A 288 17.70 -7.38 -8.47
CA TYR A 288 16.47 -6.71 -8.05
C TYR A 288 15.77 -6.08 -9.26
N SER A 289 16.55 -5.52 -10.19
CA SER A 289 16.09 -4.94 -11.45
C SER A 289 15.33 -5.90 -12.35
N LYS A 290 15.65 -7.20 -12.33
CA LYS A 290 14.94 -8.22 -13.15
C LYS A 290 13.50 -8.49 -12.69
N ASN A 291 13.21 -8.24 -11.41
CA ASN A 291 11.92 -8.54 -10.81
C ASN A 291 10.98 -7.32 -10.70
N LYS A 292 11.54 -6.11 -10.63
CA LYS A 292 10.80 -4.86 -10.43
C LYS A 292 11.08 -3.77 -11.47
N GLY A 293 12.15 -3.88 -12.28
CA GLY A 293 12.66 -2.81 -13.13
C GLY A 293 13.95 -2.19 -12.55
N LEU A 294 14.76 -1.55 -13.39
CA LEU A 294 15.99 -0.89 -12.96
C LEU A 294 15.66 0.38 -12.18
N CYS A 295 16.06 0.45 -10.89
CA CYS A 295 15.92 1.63 -10.04
C CYS A 295 14.50 2.21 -10.09
N GLU A 296 13.52 1.43 -9.67
CA GLU A 296 12.09 1.81 -9.72
C GLU A 296 11.81 3.06 -8.90
N ASP A 297 12.49 3.25 -7.74
CA ASP A 297 12.40 4.46 -6.92
C ASP A 297 12.65 5.75 -7.71
N LEU A 298 13.58 5.73 -8.68
CA LEU A 298 13.83 6.88 -9.57
C LEU A 298 12.68 7.09 -10.57
N THR A 299 12.07 5.99 -11.05
CA THR A 299 10.94 6.05 -11.98
C THR A 299 9.67 6.54 -11.30
N GLU A 300 9.49 6.18 -10.03
CA GLU A 300 8.38 6.63 -9.19
C GLU A 300 8.56 8.07 -8.71
N GLY A 301 9.80 8.56 -8.66
CA GLY A 301 10.17 9.86 -8.09
C GLY A 301 10.19 9.84 -6.56
N LYS A 302 10.43 8.67 -5.96
CA LYS A 302 10.41 8.42 -4.52
C LYS A 302 11.70 8.90 -3.85
N PHE A 303 11.57 9.50 -2.66
CA PHE A 303 12.70 9.85 -1.80
C PHE A 303 13.10 8.66 -0.92
N SER A 304 13.89 7.72 -1.49
CA SER A 304 14.47 6.62 -0.73
C SER A 304 15.69 7.04 0.06
N PHE A 305 16.11 6.25 1.06
CA PHE A 305 17.17 6.64 2.02
C PHE A 305 18.48 7.09 1.37
N PRO A 306 19.06 6.37 0.37
CA PRO A 306 20.27 6.84 -0.30
C PRO A 306 20.06 8.14 -1.10
N ILE A 307 18.87 8.33 -1.68
CA ILE A 307 18.51 9.54 -2.43
C ILE A 307 18.46 10.76 -1.51
N ILE A 308 17.80 10.63 -0.35
CA ILE A 308 17.72 11.68 0.67
C ILE A 308 19.12 12.11 1.11
N HIS A 309 19.96 11.15 1.49
CA HIS A 309 21.34 11.45 1.89
C HIS A 309 22.12 12.17 0.78
N SER A 310 22.01 11.72 -0.47
CA SER A 310 22.70 12.33 -1.60
C SER A 310 22.27 13.78 -1.84
N ILE A 311 20.97 14.07 -1.82
CA ILE A 311 20.44 15.43 -1.98
C ILE A 311 20.89 16.33 -0.83
N ARG A 312 20.81 15.84 0.41
CA ARG A 312 21.16 16.63 1.60
C ARG A 312 22.65 16.84 1.80
N SER A 313 23.49 15.94 1.28
CA SER A 313 24.96 16.11 1.30
C SER A 313 25.41 17.24 0.36
N GLN A 314 24.64 17.57 -0.68
CA GLN A 314 24.93 18.61 -1.64
C GLN A 314 23.67 19.43 -1.98
N PRO A 315 23.16 20.26 -1.07
CA PRO A 315 21.86 20.91 -1.19
C PRO A 315 21.78 21.92 -2.36
N ASP A 316 22.91 22.46 -2.79
CA ASP A 316 22.97 23.38 -3.94
C ASP A 316 22.92 22.66 -5.29
N ASN A 317 23.07 21.32 -5.31
CA ASN A 317 23.05 20.53 -6.53
C ASN A 317 21.66 19.94 -6.78
N LEU A 318 20.97 20.50 -7.77
CA LEU A 318 19.61 20.12 -8.11
C LEU A 318 19.49 18.93 -9.09
N GLN A 319 20.60 18.29 -9.46
CA GLN A 319 20.59 17.24 -10.50
C GLN A 319 19.67 16.08 -10.12
N LEU A 320 19.82 15.54 -8.92
CA LEU A 320 19.05 14.38 -8.47
C LEU A 320 17.56 14.71 -8.30
N ILE A 321 17.23 15.90 -7.77
CA ILE A 321 15.83 16.39 -7.70
C ILE A 321 15.24 16.52 -9.11
N ASN A 322 15.99 17.02 -10.08
CA ASN A 322 15.52 17.15 -11.46
C ASN A 322 15.33 15.79 -12.14
N ILE A 323 16.12 14.77 -11.80
CA ILE A 323 15.94 13.40 -12.28
C ILE A 323 14.66 12.81 -11.68
N LEU A 324 14.45 12.93 -10.37
CA LEU A 324 13.22 12.48 -9.70
C LEU A 324 11.96 13.12 -10.30
N LYS A 325 12.02 14.44 -10.56
CA LYS A 325 10.92 15.17 -11.18
C LYS A 325 10.48 14.61 -12.54
N GLN A 326 11.43 14.08 -13.31
CA GLN A 326 11.17 13.54 -14.63
C GLN A 326 10.55 12.14 -14.61
N LYS A 327 10.63 11.44 -13.46
CA LYS A 327 10.18 10.04 -13.33
C LYS A 327 10.68 9.18 -14.49
N THR A 328 11.99 9.29 -14.77
CA THR A 328 12.61 8.77 -15.98
C THR A 328 12.56 7.26 -16.08
N LYS A 329 12.32 6.76 -17.31
CA LYS A 329 12.49 5.35 -17.67
C LYS A 329 13.81 5.09 -18.43
N ASP A 330 14.59 6.13 -18.66
CA ASP A 330 15.87 6.05 -19.38
C ASP A 330 16.95 5.44 -18.48
N ASP A 331 17.49 4.31 -18.90
CA ASP A 331 18.51 3.57 -18.15
C ASP A 331 19.84 4.31 -18.04
N GLU A 332 20.21 5.17 -19.01
CA GLU A 332 21.43 5.97 -18.93
C GLU A 332 21.31 7.05 -17.87
N VAL A 333 20.17 7.72 -17.79
CA VAL A 333 19.88 8.71 -16.74
C VAL A 333 19.85 8.05 -15.35
N LYS A 334 19.30 6.85 -15.25
CA LYS A 334 19.31 6.07 -14.01
C LYS A 334 20.73 5.69 -13.58
N ARG A 335 21.56 5.23 -14.52
CA ARG A 335 22.98 4.92 -14.24
C ARG A 335 23.76 6.18 -13.82
N TYR A 336 23.49 7.29 -14.45
CA TYR A 336 24.07 8.57 -14.03
C TYR A 336 23.68 8.92 -12.57
N ALA A 337 22.41 8.77 -12.20
CA ALA A 337 21.96 9.01 -10.83
C ALA A 337 22.63 8.08 -9.80
N ILE A 338 22.80 6.79 -10.13
CA ILE A 338 23.54 5.83 -9.28
C ILE A 338 24.97 6.28 -9.07
N ASN A 339 25.70 6.60 -10.15
CA ASN A 339 27.09 7.07 -10.08
C ASN A 339 27.21 8.36 -9.25
N TYR A 340 26.24 9.25 -9.39
CA TYR A 340 26.18 10.47 -8.58
C TYR A 340 26.00 10.15 -7.09
N MET A 341 25.07 9.27 -6.73
CA MET A 341 24.87 8.82 -5.35
C MET A 341 26.09 8.09 -4.77
N GLU A 342 26.82 7.33 -5.60
CA GLU A 342 28.10 6.74 -5.19
C GLU A 342 29.14 7.82 -4.91
N SER A 343 29.25 8.84 -5.78
CA SER A 343 30.21 9.94 -5.60
C SER A 343 29.95 10.79 -4.33
N THR A 344 28.69 10.85 -3.88
CA THR A 344 28.30 11.51 -2.61
C THR A 344 28.47 10.61 -1.39
N GLY A 345 28.93 9.36 -1.58
CA GLY A 345 29.11 8.38 -0.51
C GLY A 345 27.80 7.83 0.08
N SER A 346 26.66 8.03 -0.59
CA SER A 346 25.35 7.71 -0.05
C SER A 346 25.14 6.21 0.19
N PHE A 347 25.66 5.35 -0.67
CA PHE A 347 25.60 3.90 -0.47
C PHE A 347 26.48 3.45 0.71
N ALA A 348 27.67 4.01 0.87
CA ALA A 348 28.54 3.71 2.02
C ALA A 348 27.89 4.16 3.34
N TYR A 349 27.27 5.35 3.34
CA TYR A 349 26.52 5.86 4.48
C TYR A 349 25.34 4.96 4.84
N THR A 350 24.54 4.54 3.86
CA THR A 350 23.41 3.63 4.07
C THR A 350 23.85 2.30 4.68
N ARG A 351 24.91 1.69 4.17
CA ARG A 351 25.48 0.46 4.76
C ARG A 351 25.92 0.64 6.21
N LYS A 352 26.52 1.79 6.53
CA LYS A 352 26.91 2.12 7.91
C LYS A 352 25.69 2.22 8.82
N VAL A 353 24.63 2.90 8.39
CA VAL A 353 23.39 3.03 9.16
C VAL A 353 22.73 1.67 9.37
N VAL A 354 22.64 0.86 8.32
CA VAL A 354 22.09 -0.53 8.43
C VAL A 354 22.91 -1.37 9.41
N SER A 355 24.24 -1.27 9.40
CA SER A 355 25.09 -1.98 10.37
C SER A 355 24.82 -1.53 11.80
N GLN A 356 24.69 -0.23 12.04
CA GLN A 356 24.40 0.30 13.38
C GLN A 356 22.99 -0.13 13.88
N LEU A 357 21.98 -0.05 13.02
CA LEU A 357 20.63 -0.51 13.36
C LEU A 357 20.57 -2.02 13.63
N ARG A 358 21.33 -2.82 12.87
CA ARG A 358 21.48 -4.26 13.12
C ARG A 358 22.09 -4.52 14.49
N ASP A 359 23.19 -3.84 14.81
CA ASP A 359 23.89 -4.04 16.09
C ASP A 359 22.97 -3.65 17.27
N ASN A 360 22.21 -2.56 17.14
CA ASN A 360 21.19 -2.17 18.12
C ASN A 360 20.09 -3.23 18.22
N ALA A 361 19.63 -3.80 17.12
CA ALA A 361 18.61 -4.85 17.14
C ALA A 361 19.12 -6.13 17.83
N LEU A 362 20.38 -6.50 17.63
CA LEU A 362 21.01 -7.63 18.32
C LEU A 362 21.07 -7.40 19.84
N MET A 363 21.45 -6.18 20.27
CA MET A 363 21.46 -5.82 21.70
C MET A 363 20.05 -5.96 22.32
N VAL A 364 19.02 -5.46 21.62
CA VAL A 364 17.64 -5.58 22.11
C VAL A 364 17.18 -7.05 22.16
N ILE A 365 17.61 -7.89 21.22
CA ILE A 365 17.33 -9.35 21.28
C ILE A 365 17.96 -9.96 22.53
N ASP A 366 19.23 -9.65 22.84
CA ASP A 366 19.94 -10.18 24.02
C ASP A 366 19.27 -9.70 25.32
N GLU A 367 18.81 -8.45 25.39
CA GLU A 367 18.05 -7.91 26.53
C GLU A 367 16.71 -8.61 26.72
N LEU A 368 15.97 -8.87 25.61
CA LEU A 368 14.70 -9.61 25.67
C LEU A 368 14.88 -11.03 26.16
N GLU A 369 15.89 -11.75 25.68
CA GLU A 369 16.18 -13.11 26.13
C GLU A 369 16.56 -13.13 27.62
N THR A 370 17.42 -12.21 28.06
CA THR A 370 17.78 -12.08 29.49
C THR A 370 16.55 -11.81 30.36
N THR A 371 15.64 -10.94 29.91
CA THR A 371 14.40 -10.62 30.64
C THR A 371 13.49 -11.84 30.74
N LEU A 372 13.37 -12.61 29.66
CA LEU A 372 12.55 -13.83 29.62
C LEU A 372 13.12 -14.94 30.51
N GLU A 373 14.43 -15.10 30.54
CA GLU A 373 15.11 -16.07 31.41
C GLU A 373 14.89 -15.74 32.89
N GLN A 374 14.97 -14.47 33.27
CA GLN A 374 14.72 -13.99 34.63
C GLN A 374 13.25 -14.18 35.06
N ALA A 375 12.30 -14.05 34.13
CA ALA A 375 10.87 -14.20 34.43
C ALA A 375 10.43 -15.68 34.59
N GLN A 376 11.20 -16.65 34.09
CA GLN A 376 10.84 -18.09 34.08
C GLN A 376 11.36 -18.90 35.27
N ASP A 377 11.81 -18.26 36.39
CA ASP A 377 12.16 -18.87 37.66
C ASP A 377 12.57 -20.37 37.55
N GLY A 378 13.68 -20.68 36.88
CA GLY A 378 14.33 -22.01 36.94
C GLY A 378 13.66 -23.17 36.18
N GLN A 379 12.59 -22.98 35.40
CA GLN A 379 12.10 -24.01 34.47
C GLN A 379 12.79 -23.89 33.11
N SER A 380 14.01 -24.40 33.11
CA SER A 380 14.90 -24.51 31.98
C SER A 380 14.32 -25.43 30.89
N SER A 381 14.30 -24.95 29.65
CA SER A 381 14.63 -25.64 28.39
C SER A 381 13.92 -25.12 27.15
N LYS A 382 12.93 -24.19 27.27
CA LYS A 382 12.22 -23.67 26.08
C LYS A 382 12.70 -22.29 25.60
N ALA A 383 13.42 -21.55 26.43
CA ALA A 383 13.91 -20.20 26.08
C ALA A 383 15.24 -20.24 25.30
N GLU A 384 16.07 -21.27 25.55
CA GLU A 384 17.33 -21.40 24.81
C GLU A 384 17.11 -21.54 23.31
N GLY A 385 17.68 -20.60 22.52
CA GLY A 385 17.56 -20.57 21.07
C GLY A 385 16.27 -19.96 20.52
N SER A 386 15.39 -19.38 21.37
CA SER A 386 14.15 -18.75 20.90
C SER A 386 14.42 -17.50 20.05
N GLY A 387 15.47 -16.71 20.35
CA GLY A 387 15.92 -15.56 19.56
C GLY A 387 16.69 -15.92 18.30
N GLU A 388 17.18 -17.14 18.14
CA GLU A 388 17.95 -17.57 16.98
C GLU A 388 17.17 -17.38 15.66
N MET A 389 15.87 -17.66 15.68
CA MET A 389 15.02 -17.45 14.50
C MET A 389 14.89 -15.95 14.15
N VAL A 390 14.77 -15.07 15.15
CA VAL A 390 14.72 -13.61 14.93
C VAL A 390 16.06 -13.11 14.41
N ARG A 391 17.19 -13.55 14.99
CA ARG A 391 18.56 -13.26 14.51
C ARG A 391 18.75 -13.74 13.07
N SER A 392 18.28 -14.94 12.73
CA SER A 392 18.34 -15.50 11.39
C SER A 392 17.56 -14.65 10.37
N ILE A 393 16.33 -14.21 10.72
CA ILE A 393 15.53 -13.31 9.88
C ILE A 393 16.24 -11.96 9.69
N LEU A 394 16.74 -11.35 10.78
CA LEU A 394 17.48 -10.11 10.75
C LEU A 394 18.70 -10.20 9.83
N ASN A 395 19.52 -11.23 10.01
CA ASN A 395 20.72 -11.45 9.19
C ASN A 395 20.36 -11.60 7.70
N ARG A 396 19.30 -12.35 7.38
CA ARG A 396 18.84 -12.53 5.99
C ARG A 396 18.34 -11.24 5.34
N ILE A 397 17.81 -10.30 6.13
CA ILE A 397 17.38 -8.98 5.64
C ILE A 397 18.60 -8.11 5.33
N VAL A 398 19.57 -8.07 6.23
CA VAL A 398 20.72 -7.14 6.12
C VAL A 398 21.85 -7.64 5.24
N GLU A 399 22.03 -8.96 5.12
CA GLU A 399 23.13 -9.59 4.40
C GLU A 399 23.31 -9.08 2.96
N PRO A 400 22.23 -8.94 2.12
CA PRO A 400 22.39 -8.45 0.74
C PRO A 400 22.86 -7.00 0.66
N THR A 401 22.64 -6.19 1.72
CA THR A 401 23.07 -4.79 1.80
C THR A 401 24.47 -4.65 2.34
N LEU A 402 24.89 -5.49 3.29
CA LEU A 402 26.16 -5.40 3.98
C LEU A 402 27.28 -6.20 3.29
N LYS A 403 26.94 -7.23 2.52
CA LYS A 403 27.92 -7.94 1.68
C LYS A 403 28.09 -7.17 0.37
N PRO A 404 29.34 -6.85 -0.04
CA PRO A 404 29.65 -6.13 -1.27
C PRO A 404 29.30 -6.92 -2.53
#